data_2f5720a2025d6cabf417f56fce0d11d9
#
_entry.id   2f5720a2025d6cabf417f56fce0d11d9
#
_cell.length_a   1.000
_cell.length_b   1.000
_cell.length_c   1.000
_cell.angle_alpha   90.00
_cell.angle_beta   90.00
_cell.angle_gamma   90.00
#
_symmetry.space_group_name_H-M   'P 1'
#
loop_
_entity.id
_entity.type
_entity.pdbx_description
1 polymer ?
#
loop_
_entity_poly.entity_id
_entity_poly.type
_entity_poly.pdbx_seq_one_letter_code
_entity_poly.pdbx_strand_id
1 'polypeptide(L)'
;MTSPKRTSPPSPYYVYVLRCQDGSLYTGITTDVPRRLAEHLSGRRPGAKYTQSHQVTGIVAVWTSPDRSTATALEFRIKRLSRSQKLELVKGRLEADELFSPPQPPGTFVRVSPQ
;
A
#
# COMPACT_ATOMS: atom_id res chain seq x y z
N MET A 1 -32.30 -9.83 -3.87
CA MET A 1 -31.79 -9.59 -3.90
C MET A 1 -30.95 -9.34 -4.33
N THR A 2 -30.88 -9.22 -4.27
CA THR A 2 -30.27 -8.92 -4.48
C THR A 2 -29.29 -8.70 -4.88
N SER A 3 -29.16 -8.26 -5.07
CA SER A 3 -28.40 -8.06 -5.55
C SER A 3 -27.27 -8.35 -5.48
N PRO A 4 -26.99 -8.78 -5.81
CA PRO A 4 -25.85 -9.32 -5.53
C PRO A 4 -24.70 -8.62 -5.72
N LYS A 5 -24.57 -8.02 -6.30
CA LYS A 5 -23.58 -7.36 -6.35
C LYS A 5 -23.43 -6.66 -5.34
N ARG A 6 -24.31 -6.45 -4.81
CA ARG A 6 -24.27 -5.76 -3.80
C ARG A 6 -23.98 -6.53 -2.78
N THR A 7 -24.23 -7.59 -2.80
CA THR A 7 -23.83 -8.39 -1.71
C THR A 7 -22.36 -8.53 -1.70
N SER A 8 -21.77 -8.41 -2.83
CA SER A 8 -20.34 -8.36 -2.90
C SER A 8 -19.91 -7.00 -2.41
N PRO A 9 -19.09 -6.92 -1.39
CA PRO A 9 -18.61 -5.60 -0.97
C PRO A 9 -17.79 -4.98 -2.06
N PRO A 10 -17.68 -3.66 -2.07
CA PRO A 10 -16.77 -3.00 -3.01
C PRO A 10 -15.38 -3.57 -2.84
N SER A 11 -14.63 -3.59 -3.91
CA SER A 11 -13.26 -4.05 -3.83
C SER A 11 -12.51 -3.25 -2.79
N PRO A 12 -11.74 -3.91 -1.94
CA PRO A 12 -10.97 -3.18 -0.94
C PRO A 12 -9.91 -2.35 -1.63
N TYR A 13 -9.44 -1.36 -0.92
CA TYR A 13 -8.25 -0.65 -1.35
C TYR A 13 -7.05 -1.31 -0.70
N TYR A 14 -5.92 -1.19 -1.36
CA TYR A 14 -4.66 -1.73 -0.86
C TYR A 14 -3.65 -0.61 -0.76
N VAL A 15 -2.88 -0.63 0.31
CA VAL A 15 -1.72 0.24 0.46
C VAL A 15 -0.51 -0.66 0.27
N TYR A 16 0.39 -0.28 -0.61
CA TYR A 16 1.54 -1.12 -0.93
C TYR A 16 2.84 -0.33 -0.84
N VAL A 17 3.92 -1.04 -0.57
CA VAL A 17 5.25 -0.45 -0.56
C VAL A 17 6.12 -1.23 -1.53
N LEU A 18 6.72 -0.52 -2.47
CA LEU A 18 7.65 -1.09 -3.43
C LEU A 18 9.07 -0.79 -3.00
N ARG A 19 9.96 -1.72 -3.27
CA ARG A 19 11.38 -1.50 -3.09
C ARG A 19 12.01 -1.28 -4.46
N CYS A 20 12.91 -0.32 -4.55
CA CYS A 20 13.61 -0.01 -5.78
C CYS A 20 15.07 -0.44 -5.69
N GLN A 21 15.72 -0.47 -6.84
CA GLN A 21 17.09 -0.97 -6.95
C GLN A 21 18.06 -0.22 -6.06
N ASP A 22 17.84 1.08 -5.90
CA ASP A 22 18.70 1.92 -5.07
C ASP A 22 18.35 1.81 -3.58
N GLY A 23 17.43 0.92 -3.23
CA GLY A 23 17.00 0.74 -1.84
C GLY A 23 15.90 1.68 -1.40
N SER A 24 15.48 2.61 -2.26
CA SER A 24 14.39 3.51 -1.88
C SER A 24 13.07 2.75 -1.83
N LEU A 25 12.11 3.33 -1.11
CA LEU A 25 10.79 2.73 -0.91
C LEU A 25 9.73 3.68 -1.44
N TYR A 26 8.81 3.14 -2.21
CA TYR A 26 7.69 3.91 -2.77
C TYR A 26 6.38 3.37 -2.21
N THR A 27 5.51 4.25 -1.74
CA THR A 27 4.22 3.88 -1.17
C THR A 27 3.09 4.39 -2.05
N GLY A 28 2.10 3.55 -2.29
CA GLY A 28 0.94 3.94 -3.08
C GLY A 28 -0.30 3.20 -2.65
N ILE A 29 -1.43 3.54 -3.28
CA ILE A 29 -2.71 2.85 -3.06
C ILE A 29 -3.27 2.39 -4.39
N THR A 30 -4.04 1.32 -4.37
CA THR A 30 -4.67 0.80 -5.57
C THR A 30 -5.80 -0.15 -5.18
N THR A 31 -6.69 -0.42 -6.11
CA THR A 31 -7.69 -1.47 -5.96
C THR A 31 -7.22 -2.79 -6.60
N ASP A 32 -6.10 -2.75 -7.30
CA ASP A 32 -5.61 -3.91 -8.06
C ASP A 32 -4.09 -3.93 -8.03
N VAL A 33 -3.53 -4.66 -7.07
CA VAL A 33 -2.09 -4.68 -6.84
C VAL A 33 -1.32 -5.24 -8.04
N PRO A 34 -1.70 -6.40 -8.61
CA PRO A 34 -0.94 -6.92 -9.74
C PRO A 34 -0.91 -5.96 -10.94
N ARG A 35 -2.04 -5.33 -11.24
CA ARG A 35 -2.09 -4.38 -12.35
C ARG A 35 -1.22 -3.16 -12.07
N ARG A 36 -1.31 -2.63 -10.85
CA ARG A 36 -0.55 -1.44 -10.51
C ARG A 36 0.95 -1.71 -10.52
N LEU A 37 1.36 -2.89 -10.06
CA LEU A 37 2.76 -3.29 -10.12
C LEU A 37 3.23 -3.34 -11.57
N ALA A 38 2.43 -3.91 -12.46
CA ALA A 38 2.78 -3.97 -13.87
C ALA A 38 2.94 -2.57 -14.46
N GLU A 39 2.09 -1.64 -14.06
CA GLU A 39 2.19 -0.25 -14.50
C GLU A 39 3.48 0.40 -14.04
N HIS A 40 3.88 0.15 -12.80
CA HIS A 40 5.15 0.68 -12.29
C HIS A 40 6.34 0.09 -13.04
N LEU A 41 6.29 -1.21 -13.31
CA LEU A 41 7.37 -1.87 -14.03
C LEU A 41 7.48 -1.38 -15.46
N SER A 42 6.36 -1.06 -16.10
CA SER A 42 6.36 -0.57 -17.48
C SER A 42 6.63 0.92 -17.57
N GLY A 43 6.42 1.66 -16.48
CA GLY A 43 6.61 3.10 -16.47
C GLY A 43 5.60 3.87 -17.30
N ARG A 44 4.45 3.28 -17.60
CA ARG A 44 3.49 3.88 -18.54
C ARG A 44 2.43 4.76 -17.93
N ARG A 45 2.18 4.63 -16.64
CA ARG A 45 1.01 5.29 -16.05
C ARG A 45 1.42 6.48 -15.21
N PRO A 46 0.51 7.47 -15.09
CA PRO A 46 0.74 8.56 -14.14
C PRO A 46 0.95 7.98 -12.75
N GLY A 47 1.81 8.59 -11.99
CA GLY A 47 2.17 8.09 -10.68
C GLY A 47 3.29 7.08 -10.72
N ALA A 48 3.62 6.56 -11.90
CA ALA A 48 4.76 5.67 -12.04
C ALA A 48 6.06 6.43 -12.32
N LYS A 49 6.01 7.76 -12.30
CA LYS A 49 7.19 8.56 -12.58
C LYS A 49 8.36 8.26 -11.66
N TYR A 50 8.06 8.08 -10.39
CA TYR A 50 9.10 7.78 -9.42
C TYR A 50 9.82 6.49 -9.83
N THR A 51 9.05 5.47 -10.19
CA THR A 51 9.62 4.16 -10.50
C THR A 51 10.24 4.10 -11.88
N GLN A 52 10.02 5.09 -12.73
CA GLN A 52 10.74 5.18 -14.00
C GLN A 52 12.21 5.50 -13.74
N SER A 53 12.48 6.38 -12.79
CA SER A 53 13.87 6.75 -12.46
C SER A 53 14.44 5.88 -11.35
N HIS A 54 13.59 5.14 -10.62
CA HIS A 54 14.03 4.26 -9.55
C HIS A 54 13.48 2.87 -9.86
N GLN A 55 14.28 2.06 -10.49
CA GLN A 55 13.83 0.77 -10.97
C GLN A 55 13.30 -0.11 -9.83
N VAL A 56 12.07 -0.60 -9.99
CA VAL A 56 11.40 -1.42 -8.99
C VAL A 56 11.99 -2.82 -8.96
N THR A 57 12.30 -3.32 -7.78
CA THR A 57 12.75 -4.70 -7.61
C THR A 57 11.65 -5.60 -7.07
N GLY A 58 10.63 -5.03 -6.44
CA GLY A 58 9.50 -5.84 -5.99
C GLY A 58 8.65 -5.14 -4.97
N ILE A 59 7.59 -5.83 -4.55
CA ILE A 59 6.70 -5.38 -3.49
C ILE A 59 7.21 -5.96 -2.18
N VAL A 60 7.32 -5.13 -1.15
CA VAL A 60 7.80 -5.59 0.15
C VAL A 60 6.73 -5.57 1.22
N ALA A 61 5.61 -4.90 0.99
CA ALA A 61 4.52 -4.88 1.96
C ALA A 61 3.23 -4.48 1.28
N VAL A 62 2.12 -5.08 1.73
CA VAL A 62 0.77 -4.75 1.25
C VAL A 62 -0.19 -4.88 2.41
N TRP A 63 -1.09 -3.92 2.54
CA TRP A 63 -2.18 -3.97 3.51
C TRP A 63 -3.49 -3.75 2.80
N THR A 64 -4.55 -4.43 3.26
CA THR A 64 -5.90 -4.10 2.82
C THR A 64 -6.41 -2.94 3.66
N SER A 65 -7.34 -2.18 3.11
CA SER A 65 -7.97 -1.07 3.79
C SER A 65 -9.45 -1.07 3.42
N PRO A 66 -10.32 -0.66 4.35
CA PRO A 66 -11.77 -0.75 4.08
C PRO A 66 -12.27 0.19 2.99
N ASP A 67 -11.58 1.31 2.77
CA ASP A 67 -12.02 2.27 1.76
C ASP A 67 -10.86 3.15 1.32
N ARG A 68 -11.13 3.98 0.33
CA ARG A 68 -10.12 4.85 -0.25
C ARG A 68 -9.61 5.87 0.76
N SER A 69 -10.52 6.45 1.54
CA SER A 69 -10.16 7.48 2.50
C SER A 69 -9.16 6.95 3.53
N THR A 70 -9.46 5.77 4.07
CA THR A 70 -8.59 5.15 5.07
C THR A 70 -7.25 4.74 4.44
N ALA A 71 -7.28 4.23 3.21
CA ALA A 71 -6.06 3.88 2.51
C ALA A 71 -5.19 5.11 2.27
N THR A 72 -5.80 6.22 1.85
CA THR A 72 -5.09 7.47 1.61
C THR A 72 -4.45 7.99 2.90
N ALA A 73 -5.16 7.85 4.01
CA ALA A 73 -4.62 8.28 5.31
C ALA A 73 -3.39 7.45 5.68
N LEU A 74 -3.43 6.13 5.47
CA LEU A 74 -2.28 5.30 5.77
C LEU A 74 -1.10 5.62 4.85
N GLU A 75 -1.37 5.79 3.56
CA GLU A 75 -0.33 6.17 2.61
C GLU A 75 0.38 7.44 3.06
N PHE A 76 -0.40 8.44 3.45
CA PHE A 76 0.14 9.72 3.91
C PHE A 76 1.06 9.52 5.11
N ARG A 77 0.63 8.71 6.07
CA ARG A 77 1.42 8.49 7.28
C ARG A 77 2.69 7.71 7.00
N ILE A 78 2.62 6.72 6.13
CA ILE A 78 3.82 5.96 5.77
C ILE A 78 4.84 6.86 5.10
N LYS A 79 4.39 7.73 4.19
CA LYS A 79 5.29 8.62 3.49
C LYS A 79 6.02 9.59 4.40
N ARG A 80 5.48 9.85 5.57
CA ARG A 80 6.09 10.77 6.54
C ARG A 80 7.05 10.08 7.50
N LEU A 81 7.15 8.77 7.46
CA LEU A 81 8.06 8.04 8.33
C LEU A 81 9.50 8.24 7.87
N SER A 82 10.42 8.14 8.81
CA SER A 82 11.84 8.08 8.47
C SER A 82 12.11 6.76 7.76
N ARG A 83 13.25 6.65 7.11
CA ARG A 83 13.60 5.41 6.44
C ARG A 83 13.65 4.24 7.42
N SER A 84 14.24 4.44 8.59
CA SER A 84 14.33 3.34 9.56
C SER A 84 12.96 2.92 10.04
N GLN A 85 12.03 3.86 10.22
CA GLN A 85 10.67 3.53 10.61
C GLN A 85 9.94 2.78 9.50
N LYS A 86 10.15 3.17 8.25
CA LYS A 86 9.56 2.45 7.11
C LYS A 86 10.06 1.02 7.08
N LEU A 87 11.34 0.80 7.35
CA LEU A 87 11.88 -0.55 7.37
C LEU A 87 11.30 -1.38 8.50
N GLU A 88 11.08 -0.77 9.67
CA GLU A 88 10.43 -1.47 10.77
C GLU A 88 9.00 -1.86 10.41
N LEU A 89 8.30 -0.97 9.72
CA LEU A 89 6.94 -1.25 9.28
C LEU A 89 6.93 -2.41 8.27
N VAL A 90 7.85 -2.40 7.32
CA VAL A 90 7.94 -3.45 6.30
C VAL A 90 8.26 -4.79 6.95
N LYS A 91 9.12 -4.79 7.98
CA LYS A 91 9.51 -6.02 8.68
C LYS A 91 8.44 -6.53 9.64
N GLY A 92 7.38 -5.77 9.84
CA GLY A 92 6.30 -6.18 10.73
C GLY A 92 6.55 -5.86 12.20
N ARG A 93 7.55 -5.06 12.50
CA ARG A 93 7.84 -4.66 13.88
C ARG A 93 7.07 -3.44 14.31
N LEU A 94 6.48 -2.73 13.35
CA LEU A 94 5.63 -1.59 13.59
C LEU A 94 4.33 -1.87 12.85
N GLU A 95 3.19 -1.75 13.54
CA GLU A 95 1.89 -2.04 12.94
C GLU A 95 1.32 -0.80 12.27
N ALA A 96 0.61 -1.01 11.16
CA ALA A 96 0.05 0.11 10.40
C ALA A 96 -0.92 0.94 11.24
N ASP A 97 -1.75 0.30 12.05
CA ASP A 97 -2.72 1.03 12.86
C ASP A 97 -2.06 1.88 13.93
N GLU A 98 -0.82 1.55 14.34
CA GLU A 98 -0.08 2.34 15.32
C GLU A 98 0.41 3.67 14.75
N LEU A 99 0.34 3.86 13.44
CA LEU A 99 0.76 5.11 12.83
C LEU A 99 -0.26 6.23 13.07
N PHE A 100 -1.39 5.90 13.65
CA PHE A 100 -2.46 6.85 13.92
C PHE A 100 -2.52 7.17 15.41
N SER A 101 -3.00 8.37 15.74
CA SER A 101 -3.15 8.78 17.12
C SER A 101 -4.55 9.37 17.31
N PRO A 102 -5.46 8.64 17.99
CA PRO A 102 -5.22 7.29 18.57
C PRO A 102 -5.08 6.23 17.49
N PRO A 103 -4.55 5.07 17.84
CA PRO A 103 -4.40 3.99 16.87
C PRO A 103 -5.74 3.57 16.29
N GLN A 104 -5.72 3.12 15.05
CA GLN A 104 -6.92 2.62 14.40
C GLN A 104 -7.37 1.30 15.03
N PRO A 105 -8.68 0.99 14.98
CA PRO A 105 -9.15 -0.28 15.52
C PRO A 105 -8.44 -1.47 14.89
N PRO A 106 -8.21 -2.54 15.67
CA PRO A 106 -7.61 -3.74 15.10
C PRO A 106 -8.41 -4.25 13.91
N GLY A 107 -7.71 -4.68 12.86
CA GLY A 107 -8.35 -5.18 11.67
C GLY A 107 -8.67 -4.12 10.62
N THR A 108 -8.44 -2.84 10.94
CA THR A 108 -8.63 -1.78 9.94
C THR A 108 -7.69 -2.01 8.76
N PHE A 109 -6.43 -2.32 9.04
CA PHE A 109 -5.46 -2.65 8.01
C PHE A 109 -4.99 -4.06 8.23
N VAL A 110 -5.13 -4.90 7.22
CA VAL A 110 -4.70 -6.30 7.33
C VAL A 110 -3.53 -6.52 6.40
N ARG A 111 -2.40 -6.95 6.98
CA ARG A 111 -1.21 -7.26 6.18
C ARG A 111 -1.49 -8.50 5.35
N VAL A 112 -1.15 -8.44 4.07
CA VAL A 112 -1.35 -9.58 3.17
C VAL A 112 -0.05 -9.89 2.45
N SER A 113 0.03 -11.09 1.91
CA SER A 113 1.21 -11.46 1.13
C SER A 113 1.35 -10.59 -0.08
N PRO A 114 2.54 -10.10 -0.36
CA PRO A 114 2.77 -9.25 -1.52
C PRO A 114 2.93 -10.11 -2.77
N GLN A 115 1.89 -10.71 -3.16
CA GLN A 115 1.99 -11.59 -4.32
C GLN A 115 1.67 -10.83 -5.58
#